data_7a67f14392fef4cab3dc5a27f855933c
#
_entry.id   7a67f14392fef4cab3dc5a27f855933c
#
_cell.length_a   1.000
_cell.length_b   1.000
_cell.length_c   1.000
_cell.angle_alpha   90.00
_cell.angle_beta   90.00
_cell.angle_gamma   90.00
#
_symmetry.space_group_name_H-M   'P 1'
#
loop_
_entity.id
_entity.type
_entity.pdbx_description
1 polymer ?
#
loop_
_entity_poly.entity_id
_entity_poly.type
_entity_poly.pdbx_seq_one_letter_code
_entity_poly.pdbx_strand_id
1 'polypeptide(L)'
;MGKVQILAVLTMDGCQSSELYCKAYKELRLEDCGINEIRENALYHITPDYSISMLDEWRKSATDICYLAEVTPEKADYINGLLRMRVVDEIILYTIPFIAGTGKRFFQSALPQGQWTLTSQKVYRNGVVRHIYKACV
;
A
#
# COMPACT_ATOMS: atom_id res chain seq x y z
N MET A 1 -20.25 2.04 -0.90
CA MET A 1 -19.30 2.49 0.14
C MET A 1 -17.94 2.75 -0.47
N GLY A 2 -17.29 3.80 -0.04
CA GLY A 2 -15.92 4.06 -0.44
C GLY A 2 -14.94 3.11 0.21
N LYS A 3 -13.71 3.05 -0.29
CA LYS A 3 -12.65 2.26 0.33
C LYS A 3 -11.32 3.01 0.36
N VAL A 4 -10.58 2.82 1.44
CA VAL A 4 -9.24 3.32 1.61
C VAL A 4 -8.26 2.18 1.31
N GLN A 5 -7.41 2.40 0.31
CA GLN A 5 -6.41 1.42 -0.13
C GLN A 5 -5.01 1.92 0.18
N ILE A 6 -4.13 1.01 0.58
CA ILE A 6 -2.70 1.26 0.67
C ILE A 6 -2.02 0.54 -0.49
N LEU A 7 -1.14 1.25 -1.18
CA LEU A 7 -0.27 0.68 -2.21
C LEU A 7 1.17 0.73 -1.72
N ALA A 8 1.78 -0.42 -1.52
CA ALA A 8 3.15 -0.52 -1.02
C ALA A 8 4.01 -1.39 -1.94
N VAL A 9 5.24 -0.96 -2.19
CA VAL A 9 6.26 -1.75 -2.88
C VAL A 9 7.37 -2.02 -1.87
N LEU A 10 7.53 -3.28 -1.50
CA LEU A 10 8.46 -3.69 -0.45
C LEU A 10 9.48 -4.70 -0.99
N THR A 11 10.66 -4.70 -0.39
CA THR A 11 11.65 -5.75 -0.60
C THR A 11 11.22 -7.03 0.13
N MET A 12 11.93 -8.14 -0.09
CA MET A 12 11.65 -9.41 0.58
C MET A 12 11.74 -9.30 2.10
N ASP A 13 12.59 -8.41 2.61
CA ASP A 13 12.76 -8.18 4.04
C ASP A 13 11.85 -7.04 4.57
N GLY A 14 10.86 -6.62 3.79
CA GLY A 14 9.84 -5.69 4.24
C GLY A 14 10.23 -4.21 4.22
N CYS A 15 11.35 -3.87 3.61
CA CYS A 15 11.78 -2.47 3.52
C CYS A 15 11.08 -1.76 2.38
N GLN A 16 10.77 -0.47 2.60
CA GLN A 16 10.21 0.36 1.54
C GLN A 16 11.20 0.48 0.40
N SER A 17 10.69 0.34 -0.82
CA SER A 17 11.50 0.48 -2.02
C SER A 17 11.03 1.67 -2.83
N SER A 18 11.98 2.43 -3.36
CA SER A 18 11.70 3.54 -4.28
C SER A 18 12.79 3.61 -5.34
N GLU A 19 12.49 4.31 -6.41
CA GLU A 19 13.44 4.51 -7.52
C GLU A 19 14.74 5.16 -7.07
N LEU A 20 14.69 5.98 -5.99
CA LEU A 20 15.85 6.70 -5.50
C LEU A 20 16.81 5.80 -4.71
N TYR A 21 16.33 4.74 -4.11
CA TYR A 21 17.10 3.94 -3.15
C TYR A 21 17.38 2.53 -3.62
N CYS A 22 16.74 2.09 -4.69
CA CYS A 22 16.87 0.72 -5.14
C CYS A 22 17.05 0.65 -6.65
N LYS A 23 18.26 0.32 -7.08
CA LYS A 23 18.54 0.13 -8.51
C LYS A 23 17.68 -0.99 -9.10
N ALA A 24 17.44 -2.04 -8.34
CA ALA A 24 16.59 -3.14 -8.76
C ALA A 24 15.15 -2.70 -9.03
N TYR A 25 14.65 -1.69 -8.32
CA TYR A 25 13.32 -1.14 -8.55
C TYR A 25 13.16 -0.61 -9.98
N LYS A 26 14.17 0.11 -10.48
CA LYS A 26 14.13 0.65 -11.85
C LYS A 26 14.17 -0.44 -12.90
N GLU A 27 14.97 -1.48 -12.67
CA GLU A 27 15.15 -2.57 -13.61
C GLU A 27 13.93 -3.46 -13.72
N LEU A 28 13.09 -3.52 -12.68
CA LEU A 28 11.93 -4.39 -12.63
C LEU A 28 10.72 -3.87 -13.41
N ARG A 29 10.70 -2.59 -13.80
CA ARG A 29 9.64 -2.00 -14.61
C ARG A 29 8.25 -2.32 -14.04
N LEU A 30 7.96 -1.77 -12.87
CA LEU A 30 6.68 -2.01 -12.19
C LEU A 30 5.48 -1.54 -12.98
N GLU A 31 5.65 -0.64 -13.93
CA GLU A 31 4.61 -0.24 -14.85
C GLU A 31 4.06 -1.44 -15.65
N ASP A 32 4.87 -2.47 -15.88
CA ASP A 32 4.44 -3.70 -16.53
C ASP A 32 3.69 -4.63 -15.57
N CYS A 33 3.63 -4.28 -14.28
CA CYS A 33 2.99 -5.07 -13.23
C CYS A 33 1.62 -4.49 -12.82
N GLY A 34 1.03 -3.64 -13.63
CA GLY A 34 -0.32 -3.11 -13.39
C GLY A 34 -0.40 -2.02 -12.32
N ILE A 35 0.73 -1.46 -11.87
CA ILE A 35 0.73 -0.46 -10.81
C ILE A 35 0.07 0.85 -11.26
N ASN A 36 0.21 1.22 -12.53
CA ASN A 36 -0.41 2.45 -13.03
C ASN A 36 -1.93 2.35 -13.10
N GLU A 37 -2.47 1.17 -13.40
CA GLU A 37 -3.92 0.95 -13.39
C GLU A 37 -4.50 1.16 -11.98
N ILE A 38 -3.79 0.71 -10.95
CA ILE A 38 -4.19 0.91 -9.57
C ILE A 38 -4.22 2.40 -9.23
N ARG A 39 -3.22 3.15 -9.68
CA ARG A 39 -3.15 4.60 -9.47
C ARG A 39 -4.28 5.34 -10.20
N GLU A 40 -4.58 4.92 -11.41
CA GLU A 40 -5.62 5.54 -12.23
C GLU A 40 -7.04 5.26 -11.73
N ASN A 41 -7.26 4.10 -11.11
CA ASN A 41 -8.56 3.73 -10.57
C ASN A 41 -8.90 4.49 -9.28
N ALA A 42 -7.93 5.13 -8.66
CA ALA A 42 -8.16 5.93 -7.46
C ALA A 42 -8.62 7.32 -7.83
N LEU A 43 -9.77 7.75 -7.29
CA LEU A 43 -10.27 9.09 -7.51
C LEU A 43 -9.47 10.11 -6.70
N TYR A 44 -9.06 9.75 -5.48
CA TYR A 44 -8.26 10.62 -4.61
C TYR A 44 -6.97 9.94 -4.19
N HIS A 45 -5.86 10.67 -4.30
CA HIS A 45 -4.56 10.25 -3.80
C HIS A 45 -4.34 10.91 -2.44
N ILE A 46 -4.29 10.09 -1.39
CA ILE A 46 -4.25 10.58 -0.02
C ILE A 46 -2.86 11.14 0.30
N THR A 47 -2.86 12.32 0.92
CA THR A 47 -1.65 12.94 1.46
C THR A 47 -1.77 13.08 2.97
N PRO A 48 -0.67 13.34 3.71
CA PRO A 48 -0.76 13.56 5.16
C PRO A 48 -1.61 14.76 5.57
N ASP A 49 -2.02 15.61 4.63
CA ASP A 49 -2.92 16.73 4.90
C ASP A 49 -4.36 16.30 5.14
N TYR A 50 -4.72 15.08 4.72
CA TYR A 50 -6.05 14.53 4.99
C TYR A 50 -6.17 14.11 6.44
N SER A 51 -7.24 14.56 7.11
CA SER A 51 -7.57 14.09 8.45
C SER A 51 -8.01 12.62 8.41
N ILE A 52 -7.49 11.81 9.32
CA ILE A 52 -7.86 10.39 9.40
C ILE A 52 -9.35 10.23 9.70
N SER A 53 -9.90 11.07 10.56
CA SER A 53 -11.33 11.02 10.88
C SER A 53 -12.20 11.38 9.69
N MET A 54 -11.78 12.33 8.86
CA MET A 54 -12.50 12.69 7.63
C MET A 54 -12.48 11.54 6.63
N LEU A 55 -11.35 10.87 6.48
CA LEU A 55 -11.24 9.69 5.61
C LEU A 55 -12.18 8.58 6.08
N ASP A 56 -12.27 8.36 7.39
CA ASP A 56 -13.16 7.36 7.96
C ASP A 56 -14.63 7.69 7.67
N GLU A 57 -15.02 8.95 7.77
CA GLU A 57 -16.37 9.39 7.41
C GLU A 57 -16.64 9.23 5.91
N TRP A 58 -15.70 9.64 5.07
CA TRP A 58 -15.87 9.56 3.61
C TRP A 58 -16.00 8.14 3.11
N ARG A 59 -15.21 7.20 3.66
CA ARG A 59 -15.30 5.80 3.23
C ARG A 59 -16.62 5.15 3.62
N LYS A 60 -17.29 5.66 4.64
CA LYS A 60 -18.62 5.18 5.08
C LYS A 60 -19.75 5.77 4.24
N SER A 61 -19.49 6.73 3.38
CA SER A 61 -20.51 7.32 2.53
C SER A 61 -21.03 6.30 1.52
N ALA A 62 -22.19 6.58 0.92
CA ALA A 62 -22.83 5.69 -0.05
C ALA A 62 -22.12 5.67 -1.40
N THR A 63 -21.16 6.56 -1.65
CA THR A 63 -20.47 6.71 -2.93
C THR A 63 -19.29 5.74 -3.03
N ASP A 64 -19.21 4.99 -4.13
CA ASP A 64 -18.09 4.10 -4.40
C ASP A 64 -16.87 4.88 -4.88
N ILE A 65 -16.04 5.29 -3.96
CA ILE A 65 -14.82 6.06 -4.25
C ILE A 65 -13.61 5.32 -3.67
N CYS A 66 -12.57 5.21 -4.49
CA CYS A 66 -11.29 4.68 -4.03
C CYS A 66 -10.38 5.82 -3.61
N TYR A 67 -9.92 5.74 -2.36
CA TYR A 67 -8.92 6.64 -1.79
C TYR A 67 -7.62 5.86 -1.68
N LEU A 68 -6.58 6.26 -2.41
CA LEU A 68 -5.32 5.54 -2.47
C LEU A 68 -4.23 6.26 -1.70
N ALA A 69 -3.61 5.56 -0.76
CA ALA A 69 -2.42 6.02 -0.07
C ALA A 69 -1.21 5.22 -0.58
N GLU A 70 -0.35 5.85 -1.35
CA GLU A 70 0.87 5.23 -1.86
C GLU A 70 2.00 5.41 -0.86
N VAL A 71 2.68 4.31 -0.51
CA VAL A 71 3.73 4.33 0.50
C VAL A 71 4.99 4.98 -0.07
N THR A 72 5.43 6.04 0.60
CA THR A 72 6.71 6.69 0.37
C THR A 72 7.36 6.93 1.73
N PRO A 73 8.70 7.16 1.80
CA PRO A 73 9.34 7.44 3.09
C PRO A 73 8.70 8.58 3.86
N GLU A 74 8.23 9.61 3.16
CA GLU A 74 7.62 10.79 3.78
C GLU A 74 6.21 10.50 4.33
N LYS A 75 5.50 9.55 3.72
CA LYS A 75 4.12 9.22 4.07
C LYS A 75 4.00 8.01 5.00
N ALA A 76 5.08 7.29 5.23
CA ALA A 76 5.02 6.01 5.94
C ALA A 76 4.40 6.13 7.33
N ASP A 77 4.76 7.15 8.10
CA ASP A 77 4.23 7.34 9.45
C ASP A 77 2.73 7.62 9.42
N TYR A 78 2.29 8.46 8.49
CA TYR A 78 0.88 8.76 8.31
C TYR A 78 0.07 7.52 7.93
N ILE A 79 0.62 6.72 7.00
CA ILE A 79 -0.06 5.50 6.53
C ILE A 79 -0.12 4.46 7.65
N ASN A 80 0.92 4.32 8.45
CA ASN A 80 0.86 3.47 9.64
C ASN A 80 -0.19 3.98 10.63
N GLY A 81 -0.38 5.30 10.72
CA GLY A 81 -1.47 5.90 11.49
C GLY A 81 -2.84 5.47 10.99
N LEU A 82 -3.03 5.40 9.68
CA LEU A 82 -4.29 4.88 9.09
C LEU A 82 -4.53 3.43 9.52
N LEU A 83 -3.49 2.61 9.53
CA LEU A 83 -3.58 1.21 9.99
C LEU A 83 -3.93 1.13 11.48
N ARG A 84 -3.32 1.97 12.32
CA ARG A 84 -3.60 1.99 13.77
C ARG A 84 -5.03 2.38 14.08
N MET A 85 -5.60 3.28 13.28
CA MET A 85 -6.98 3.74 13.45
C MET A 85 -8.01 2.85 12.73
N ARG A 86 -7.57 1.78 12.10
CA ARG A 86 -8.41 0.80 11.39
C ARG A 86 -9.25 1.43 10.29
N VAL A 87 -8.67 2.39 9.57
CA VAL A 87 -9.34 3.10 8.48
C VAL A 87 -9.06 2.45 7.12
N VAL A 88 -8.11 1.52 7.06
CA VAL A 88 -7.70 0.88 5.81
C VAL A 88 -8.58 -0.32 5.50
N ASP A 89 -9.14 -0.35 4.29
CA ASP A 89 -9.98 -1.44 3.82
C ASP A 89 -9.23 -2.48 3.01
N GLU A 90 -8.19 -2.05 2.28
CA GLU A 90 -7.47 -2.93 1.37
C GLU A 90 -5.99 -2.57 1.31
N ILE A 91 -5.13 -3.57 1.30
CA ILE A 91 -3.68 -3.40 1.14
C ILE A 91 -3.27 -4.07 -0.15
N ILE A 92 -2.66 -3.30 -1.07
CA ILE A 92 -2.08 -3.80 -2.30
C ILE A 92 -0.57 -3.81 -2.11
N LEU A 93 0.00 -5.00 -2.06
CA LEU A 93 1.39 -5.20 -1.70
C LEU A 93 2.16 -5.82 -2.86
N TYR A 94 3.12 -5.07 -3.40
CA TYR A 94 4.10 -5.59 -4.35
C TYR A 94 5.36 -5.97 -3.60
N THR A 95 5.79 -7.21 -3.77
CA THR A 95 7.08 -7.67 -3.22
C THR A 95 8.06 -7.83 -4.36
N ILE A 96 9.17 -7.12 -4.31
CA ILE A 96 10.23 -7.24 -5.30
C ILE A 96 11.26 -8.28 -4.83
N PRO A 97 11.86 -9.03 -5.76
CA PRO A 97 12.81 -10.10 -5.42
C PRO A 97 14.20 -9.54 -5.08
N PHE A 98 14.26 -8.81 -3.97
CA PHE A 98 15.46 -8.10 -3.53
C PHE A 98 15.47 -8.01 -2.01
N ILE A 99 16.64 -8.13 -1.40
CA ILE A 99 16.84 -7.92 0.04
C ILE A 99 17.61 -6.62 0.20
N ALA A 100 17.02 -5.65 0.90
CA ALA A 100 17.64 -4.35 1.12
C ALA A 100 18.78 -4.45 2.14
N GLY A 101 18.61 -5.28 3.15
CA GLY A 101 19.57 -5.42 4.25
C GLY A 101 19.56 -4.26 5.24
N THR A 102 19.43 -3.04 4.75
CA THR A 102 19.34 -1.82 5.54
C THR A 102 18.19 -0.98 5.02
N GLY A 103 17.64 -0.12 5.85
CA GLY A 103 16.53 0.76 5.49
C GLY A 103 15.36 0.62 6.43
N LYS A 104 14.32 1.41 6.18
CA LYS A 104 13.12 1.41 7.02
C LYS A 104 12.13 0.36 6.53
N ARG A 105 11.67 -0.45 7.48
CA ARG A 105 10.54 -1.33 7.22
C ARG A 105 9.27 -0.51 7.19
N PHE A 106 8.36 -0.87 6.27
CA PHE A 106 7.10 -0.17 6.17
C PHE A 106 6.21 -0.43 7.39
N PHE A 107 5.99 -1.71 7.75
CA PHE A 107 5.17 -2.04 8.90
C PHE A 107 5.91 -1.73 10.19
N GLN A 108 5.40 -0.74 10.91
CA GLN A 108 5.99 -0.28 12.16
C GLN A 108 5.47 -1.09 13.35
N SER A 109 6.02 -0.85 14.52
CA SER A 109 5.55 -1.47 15.75
C SER A 109 4.19 -0.90 16.18
N ALA A 110 3.52 -1.59 17.11
CA ALA A 110 2.24 -1.16 17.69
C ALA A 110 1.10 -1.05 16.71
N LEU A 111 1.13 -1.84 15.62
CA LEU A 111 -0.02 -1.97 14.74
C LEU A 111 -1.07 -2.88 15.38
N PRO A 112 -2.38 -2.65 15.10
CA PRO A 112 -3.43 -3.51 15.63
C PRO A 112 -3.27 -4.94 15.12
N GLN A 113 -3.42 -5.90 16.01
CA GLN A 113 -3.48 -7.29 15.63
C GLN A 113 -4.81 -7.54 14.92
N GLY A 114 -4.75 -8.19 13.76
CA GLY A 114 -5.95 -8.49 13.00
C GLY A 114 -5.66 -9.41 11.84
N GLN A 115 -6.70 -10.04 11.37
CA GLN A 115 -6.63 -10.93 10.22
C GLN A 115 -7.04 -10.19 8.94
N TRP A 116 -6.32 -10.46 7.87
CA TRP A 116 -6.61 -9.94 6.54
C TRP A 116 -6.86 -11.10 5.60
N THR A 117 -7.79 -10.92 4.66
CA THR A 117 -8.13 -11.95 3.67
C THR A 117 -7.38 -11.68 2.38
N LEU A 118 -6.60 -12.65 1.90
CA LEU A 118 -5.97 -12.56 0.59
C LEU A 118 -7.05 -12.72 -0.49
N THR A 119 -7.29 -11.67 -1.26
CA THR A 119 -8.31 -11.66 -2.31
C THR A 119 -7.73 -11.85 -3.71
N SER A 120 -6.45 -11.55 -3.91
CA SER A 120 -5.80 -11.69 -5.21
C SER A 120 -4.31 -11.91 -5.02
N GLN A 121 -3.74 -12.74 -5.88
CA GLN A 121 -2.30 -12.95 -5.95
C GLN A 121 -1.91 -13.06 -7.42
N LYS A 122 -0.86 -12.36 -7.81
CA LYS A 122 -0.33 -12.44 -9.16
C LYS A 122 1.19 -12.46 -9.13
N VAL A 123 1.77 -13.42 -9.82
CA VAL A 123 3.22 -13.57 -9.99
C VAL A 123 3.58 -13.10 -11.39
N TYR A 124 4.54 -12.19 -11.48
CA TYR A 124 5.01 -11.67 -12.76
C TYR A 124 6.32 -12.33 -13.16
N ARG A 125 6.63 -12.31 -14.47
CA ARG A 125 7.82 -12.97 -15.01
C ARG A 125 9.14 -12.45 -14.45
N ASN A 126 9.17 -11.19 -14.04
CA ASN A 126 10.36 -10.56 -13.46
C ASN A 126 10.58 -10.92 -11.98
N GLY A 127 9.74 -11.79 -11.41
CA GLY A 127 9.83 -12.18 -10.00
C GLY A 127 9.05 -11.31 -9.04
N VAL A 128 8.44 -10.24 -9.51
CA VAL A 128 7.56 -9.41 -8.67
C VAL A 128 6.27 -10.17 -8.37
N VAL A 129 5.82 -10.11 -7.13
CA VAL A 129 4.55 -10.72 -6.70
C VAL A 129 3.64 -9.62 -6.15
N ARG A 130 2.40 -9.60 -6.61
CA ARG A 130 1.38 -8.70 -6.09
C ARG A 130 0.39 -9.47 -5.24
N HIS A 131 0.19 -9.03 -4.00
CA HIS A 131 -0.85 -9.55 -3.11
C HIS A 131 -1.83 -8.43 -2.80
N ILE A 132 -3.12 -8.76 -2.83
CA ILE A 132 -4.18 -7.84 -2.41
C ILE A 132 -4.88 -8.46 -1.22
N TYR A 133 -4.87 -7.76 -0.09
CA TYR A 133 -5.51 -8.17 1.15
C TYR A 133 -6.67 -7.24 1.47
N LYS A 134 -7.76 -7.82 1.91
CA LYS A 134 -8.93 -7.09 2.37
C LYS A 134 -9.05 -7.24 3.89
N ALA A 135 -9.40 -6.14 4.57
CA ALA A 135 -9.59 -6.17 6.00
C ALA A 135 -10.77 -7.10 6.37
N CYS A 136 -10.55 -7.94 7.38
CA CYS A 136 -11.64 -8.72 7.98
C CYS A 136 -12.35 -7.82 9.00
N VAL A 137 -13.66 -7.69 8.84
CA VAL A 137 -14.47 -6.86 9.72
C VAL A 137 -14.89 -7.64 10.95
#